data_27974d7bad397b7e72b101813314929c
#
_entry.id   27974d7bad397b7e72b101813314929c
#
_cell.length_a   1.000
_cell.length_b   1.000
_cell.length_c   1.000
_cell.angle_alpha   90.00
_cell.angle_beta   90.00
_cell.angle_gamma   90.00
#
_symmetry.space_group_name_H-M   'P 1'
#
loop_
_entity.id
_entity.type
_entity.pdbx_description
1 polymer ?
#
loop_
_entity_poly.entity_id
_entity_poly.type
_entity_poly.pdbx_seq_one_letter_code
_entity_poly.pdbx_strand_id
1 'polypeptide(L)'
;MDYFERKLDDKNRLTIPTELQAELGSEVVVTPGFGQYLHLYPRTVWDADMETALKGDILDERIADLNVKFRMGKSNAKLDTKQGRITLEAHQMALLGNTRSVVLVRAGSYWRVMPKSSS
;
A
#
# COMPACT_ATOMS: atom_id res chain seq x y z
N MET A 1 5.01 15.36 -7.73
CA MET A 1 4.92 15.56 -6.28
C MET A 1 5.06 14.23 -5.58
N ASP A 2 5.77 14.18 -4.47
CA ASP A 2 6.13 12.91 -3.82
C ASP A 2 5.46 12.71 -2.45
N TYR A 3 4.51 13.56 -2.12
CA TYR A 3 3.88 13.57 -0.81
C TYR A 3 2.46 14.11 -0.92
N PHE A 4 1.50 13.41 -0.32
CA PHE A 4 0.10 13.83 -0.29
C PHE A 4 -0.52 13.53 1.06
N GLU A 5 -1.29 14.47 1.60
CA GLU A 5 -2.11 14.23 2.79
C GLU A 5 -3.51 13.86 2.35
N ARG A 6 -4.08 12.85 2.97
CA ARG A 6 -5.43 12.36 2.63
C ARG A 6 -6.16 11.93 3.89
N LYS A 7 -7.47 11.92 3.79
CA LYS A 7 -8.34 11.39 4.84
C LYS A 7 -9.07 10.16 4.31
N LEU A 8 -9.24 9.18 5.19
CA LEU A 8 -10.06 8.01 4.91
C LEU A 8 -11.51 8.32 5.27
N ASP A 9 -12.45 7.81 4.47
CA ASP A 9 -13.86 7.99 4.79
C ASP A 9 -14.34 6.93 5.80
N ASP A 10 -15.61 6.95 6.15
CA ASP A 10 -16.18 6.04 7.15
C ASP A 10 -16.28 4.59 6.69
N LYS A 11 -16.02 4.33 5.40
CA LYS A 11 -15.98 2.98 4.83
C LYS A 11 -14.55 2.54 4.48
N ASN A 12 -13.57 3.17 5.08
CA ASN A 12 -12.14 2.87 4.89
C ASN A 12 -11.69 3.05 3.44
N ARG A 13 -12.28 3.99 2.72
CA ARG A 13 -11.91 4.29 1.34
C ARG A 13 -10.94 5.46 1.33
N LEU A 14 -9.88 5.29 0.56
CA LEU A 14 -8.82 6.28 0.40
C LEU A 14 -8.91 6.84 -1.01
N THR A 15 -9.11 8.15 -1.11
CA THR A 15 -9.10 8.83 -2.41
C THR A 15 -7.66 9.02 -2.86
N ILE A 16 -7.34 8.48 -4.02
CA ILE A 16 -6.00 8.57 -4.60
C ILE A 16 -5.91 9.89 -5.38
N PRO A 17 -4.84 10.68 -5.16
CA PRO A 17 -4.65 11.89 -5.95
C PRO A 17 -4.68 11.61 -7.44
N THR A 18 -5.30 12.49 -8.21
CA THR A 18 -5.47 12.31 -9.66
C THR A 18 -4.14 12.04 -10.35
N GLU A 19 -3.09 12.76 -9.96
CA GLU A 19 -1.75 12.60 -10.53
C GLU A 19 -1.19 11.21 -10.30
N LEU A 20 -1.57 10.55 -9.21
CA LEU A 20 -1.08 9.25 -8.83
C LEU A 20 -1.90 8.11 -9.42
N GLN A 21 -3.16 8.38 -9.81
CA GLN A 21 -4.05 7.35 -10.36
C GLN A 21 -3.48 6.72 -11.62
N ALA A 22 -2.88 7.51 -12.50
CA ALA A 22 -2.29 7.00 -13.74
C ALA A 22 -1.09 6.08 -13.43
N GLU A 23 -0.28 6.44 -12.45
CA GLU A 23 0.88 5.63 -12.05
C GLU A 23 0.44 4.31 -11.42
N LEU A 24 -0.54 4.35 -10.52
CA LEU A 24 -0.99 3.14 -9.81
C LEU A 24 -1.79 2.19 -10.70
N GLY A 25 -2.49 2.72 -11.70
CA GLY A 25 -3.31 1.90 -12.59
C GLY A 25 -4.60 1.44 -11.94
N SER A 26 -5.27 0.48 -12.57
CA SER A 26 -6.60 0.02 -12.16
C SER A 26 -6.58 -0.95 -10.97
N GLU A 27 -5.48 -1.62 -10.75
CA GLU A 27 -5.30 -2.54 -9.61
C GLU A 27 -4.09 -2.13 -8.79
N VAL A 28 -4.29 -2.01 -7.50
CA VAL A 28 -3.26 -1.59 -6.55
C VAL A 28 -3.04 -2.72 -5.56
N VAL A 29 -1.79 -3.13 -5.40
CA VAL A 29 -1.43 -4.13 -4.39
C VAL A 29 -1.13 -3.40 -3.10
N VAL A 30 -1.81 -3.77 -2.03
CA VAL A 30 -1.64 -3.18 -0.70
C VAL A 30 -1.05 -4.24 0.22
N THR A 31 0.07 -3.92 0.86
CA THR A 31 0.72 -4.84 1.81
C THR A 31 1.09 -4.10 3.08
N PRO A 32 1.34 -4.84 4.19
CA PRO A 32 2.01 -4.20 5.32
C PRO A 32 3.43 -3.79 4.93
N GLY A 33 3.91 -2.70 5.52
CA GLY A 33 5.29 -2.27 5.35
C GLY A 33 6.20 -2.86 6.42
N PHE A 34 7.31 -2.20 6.67
CA PHE A 34 8.27 -2.67 7.69
C PHE A 34 7.97 -2.14 9.09
N GLY A 35 6.99 -1.23 9.21
CA GLY A 35 6.55 -0.67 10.48
C GLY A 35 5.03 -0.53 10.49
N GLN A 36 4.52 0.46 11.23
CA GLN A 36 3.07 0.70 11.31
C GLN A 36 2.58 1.53 10.13
N TYR A 37 2.81 1.04 8.94
CA TYR A 37 2.39 1.68 7.70
C TYR A 37 2.16 0.63 6.63
N LEU A 38 1.50 1.03 5.54
CA LEU A 38 1.21 0.16 4.41
C LEU A 38 2.07 0.54 3.22
N HIS A 39 2.26 -0.42 2.31
CA HIS A 39 2.82 -0.16 0.99
C HIS A 39 1.71 -0.24 -0.05
N LEU A 40 1.75 0.67 -1.02
CA LEU A 40 0.90 0.64 -2.21
C LEU A 40 1.80 0.42 -3.42
N TYR A 41 1.50 -0.62 -4.19
CA TYR A 41 2.24 -0.91 -5.42
C TYR A 41 1.29 -0.86 -6.61
N PRO A 42 1.70 -0.24 -7.74
CA PRO A 42 1.06 -0.59 -9.00
C PRO A 42 1.19 -2.09 -9.19
N ARG A 43 0.15 -2.76 -9.67
CA ARG A 43 0.21 -4.22 -9.87
C ARG A 43 1.40 -4.63 -10.73
N THR A 44 1.70 -3.84 -11.76
CA THR A 44 2.84 -4.10 -12.64
C THR A 44 4.17 -4.06 -11.90
N VAL A 45 4.32 -3.14 -10.95
CA VAL A 45 5.54 -3.05 -10.13
C VAL A 45 5.63 -4.24 -9.18
N TRP A 46 4.50 -4.64 -8.56
CA TRP A 46 4.49 -5.83 -7.72
C TRP A 46 4.94 -7.06 -8.50
N ASP A 47 4.33 -7.30 -9.66
CA ASP A 47 4.63 -8.49 -10.48
C ASP A 47 6.06 -8.49 -10.99
N ALA A 48 6.59 -7.34 -11.43
CA ALA A 48 7.93 -7.27 -12.01
C ALA A 48 9.03 -7.18 -10.96
N ASP A 49 8.86 -6.31 -9.95
CA ASP A 49 9.94 -5.99 -9.02
C ASP A 49 9.84 -6.78 -7.72
N MET A 50 8.66 -6.81 -7.11
CA MET A 50 8.52 -7.46 -5.80
C MET A 50 8.53 -8.98 -5.91
N GLU A 51 7.86 -9.55 -6.88
CA GLU A 51 7.90 -11.00 -7.09
C GLU A 51 9.34 -11.46 -7.38
N THR A 52 10.10 -10.66 -8.12
CA THR A 52 11.52 -10.95 -8.37
C THR A 52 12.36 -10.85 -7.09
N ALA A 53 12.17 -9.78 -6.33
CA ALA A 53 12.91 -9.58 -5.08
C ALA A 53 12.62 -10.67 -4.05
N LEU A 54 11.39 -11.21 -4.04
CA LEU A 54 10.98 -12.26 -3.10
C LEU A 54 11.37 -13.66 -3.54
N LYS A 55 11.99 -13.82 -4.72
CA LYS A 55 12.42 -15.13 -5.24
C LYS A 55 13.74 -15.63 -4.67
N GLY A 56 14.41 -14.94 -3.81
CA GLY A 56 15.74 -15.31 -3.32
C GLY A 56 15.86 -16.78 -2.91
N ASP A 57 16.97 -17.15 -2.29
CA ASP A 57 17.21 -18.51 -1.84
C ASP A 57 16.11 -18.95 -0.86
N ILE A 58 15.42 -20.05 -1.18
CA ILE A 58 14.34 -20.57 -0.36
C ILE A 58 14.81 -21.01 1.03
N LEU A 59 16.10 -21.23 1.20
CA LEU A 59 16.69 -21.56 2.50
C LEU A 59 17.15 -20.33 3.28
N ASP A 60 17.03 -19.14 2.70
CA ASP A 60 17.32 -17.89 3.42
C ASP A 60 16.09 -17.50 4.24
N GLU A 61 16.20 -17.62 5.54
CA GLU A 61 15.09 -17.34 6.46
C GLU A 61 14.57 -15.92 6.34
N ARG A 62 15.44 -14.94 6.06
CA ARG A 62 15.02 -13.54 5.89
C ARG A 62 14.13 -13.37 4.68
N ILE A 63 14.45 -14.04 3.58
CA ILE A 63 13.61 -14.01 2.37
C ILE A 63 12.28 -14.71 2.64
N ALA A 64 12.30 -15.84 3.33
CA ALA A 64 11.09 -16.55 3.71
C ALA A 64 10.18 -15.69 4.59
N ASP A 65 10.75 -15.02 5.58
CA ASP A 65 10.01 -14.15 6.49
C ASP A 65 9.38 -12.97 5.77
N LEU A 66 10.10 -12.38 4.81
CA LEU A 66 9.57 -11.28 3.99
C LEU A 66 8.40 -11.75 3.13
N ASN A 67 8.50 -12.96 2.56
CA ASN A 67 7.39 -13.54 1.80
C ASN A 67 6.15 -13.67 2.67
N VAL A 68 6.29 -14.25 3.85
CA VAL A 68 5.18 -14.44 4.79
C VAL A 68 4.58 -13.08 5.16
N LYS A 69 5.42 -12.13 5.54
CA LYS A 69 4.98 -10.80 5.98
C LYS A 69 4.15 -10.10 4.90
N PHE A 70 4.67 -10.03 3.68
CA PHE A 70 3.99 -9.28 2.63
C PHE A 70 2.77 -10.00 2.09
N ARG A 71 2.83 -11.33 1.94
CA ARG A 71 1.72 -12.09 1.36
C ARG A 71 0.56 -12.26 2.33
N MET A 72 0.83 -12.38 3.60
CA MET A 72 -0.19 -12.60 4.61
C MET A 72 -1.14 -11.41 4.76
N GLY A 73 -0.59 -10.20 4.64
CA GLY A 73 -1.40 -8.98 4.72
C GLY A 73 -1.73 -8.34 3.38
N LYS A 74 -1.47 -9.03 2.29
CA LYS A 74 -1.64 -8.51 0.94
C LYS A 74 -3.10 -8.46 0.54
N SER A 75 -3.51 -7.39 -0.12
CA SER A 75 -4.79 -7.32 -0.81
C SER A 75 -4.60 -6.70 -2.19
N ASN A 76 -5.49 -7.05 -3.11
CA ASN A 76 -5.55 -6.43 -4.43
C ASN A 76 -6.77 -5.51 -4.45
N ALA A 77 -6.53 -4.21 -4.40
CA ALA A 77 -7.60 -3.23 -4.38
C ALA A 77 -7.85 -2.69 -5.79
N LYS A 78 -9.10 -2.64 -6.19
CA LYS A 78 -9.46 -2.00 -7.46
C LYS A 78 -9.61 -0.52 -7.25
N LEU A 79 -9.00 0.25 -8.14
CA LEU A 79 -9.17 1.69 -8.15
C LEU A 79 -10.51 2.03 -8.80
N ASP A 80 -11.40 2.64 -8.03
CA ASP A 80 -12.70 3.10 -8.52
C ASP A 80 -12.50 4.20 -9.56
N THR A 81 -12.87 3.94 -10.80
CA THR A 81 -12.63 4.87 -11.90
C THR A 81 -13.48 6.14 -11.82
N LYS A 82 -14.59 6.12 -11.10
CA LYS A 82 -15.47 7.29 -10.98
C LYS A 82 -14.95 8.30 -9.97
N GLN A 83 -14.47 7.82 -8.83
CA GLN A 83 -14.06 8.70 -7.73
C GLN A 83 -12.60 8.52 -7.34
N GLY A 84 -11.88 7.60 -7.98
CA GLY A 84 -10.46 7.41 -7.75
C GLY A 84 -10.14 6.91 -6.36
N ARG A 85 -10.92 5.97 -5.82
CA ARG A 85 -10.75 5.48 -4.46
C ARG A 85 -10.38 4.01 -4.44
N ILE A 86 -9.60 3.63 -3.43
CA ILE A 86 -9.39 2.23 -3.06
C ILE A 86 -9.94 2.01 -1.66
N THR A 87 -10.36 0.77 -1.38
CA THR A 87 -10.85 0.39 -0.06
C THR A 87 -9.77 -0.38 0.67
N LEU A 88 -9.45 0.05 1.90
CA LEU A 88 -8.52 -0.66 2.77
C LEU A 88 -9.30 -1.67 3.60
N GLU A 89 -8.68 -2.83 3.84
CA GLU A 89 -9.29 -3.87 4.66
C GLU A 89 -9.13 -3.57 6.15
N ALA A 90 -9.96 -4.23 6.97
CA ALA A 90 -9.96 -4.00 8.42
C ALA A 90 -8.58 -4.19 9.05
N HIS A 91 -7.87 -5.26 8.67
CA HIS A 91 -6.54 -5.50 9.23
C HIS A 91 -5.51 -4.45 8.79
N GLN A 92 -5.70 -3.87 7.61
CA GLN A 92 -4.85 -2.78 7.14
C GLN A 92 -5.11 -1.50 7.91
N MET A 93 -6.38 -1.21 8.19
CA MET A 93 -6.74 -0.07 9.04
C MET A 93 -6.20 -0.23 10.45
N ALA A 94 -6.27 -1.44 11.01
CA ALA A 94 -5.73 -1.73 12.33
C ALA A 94 -4.22 -1.48 12.39
N LEU A 95 -3.50 -1.85 11.33
CA LEU A 95 -2.06 -1.59 11.25
C LEU A 95 -1.75 -0.09 11.30
N LEU A 96 -2.62 0.72 10.70
CA LEU A 96 -2.49 2.19 10.72
C LEU A 96 -2.99 2.81 12.05
N GLY A 97 -3.38 2.00 13.03
CA GLY A 97 -3.92 2.49 14.29
C GLY A 97 -5.35 3.04 14.16
N ASN A 98 -6.06 2.63 13.12
CA ASN A 98 -7.43 3.08 12.82
C ASN A 98 -7.55 4.60 12.68
N THR A 99 -6.47 5.25 12.26
CA THR A 99 -6.49 6.70 12.01
C THR A 99 -7.32 7.02 10.78
N ARG A 100 -7.89 8.22 10.76
CA ARG A 100 -8.59 8.73 9.58
C ARG A 100 -7.71 9.65 8.72
N SER A 101 -6.54 10.01 9.21
CA SER A 101 -5.62 10.91 8.50
C SER A 101 -4.34 10.16 8.18
N VAL A 102 -3.98 10.15 6.90
CA VAL A 102 -2.80 9.44 6.42
C VAL A 102 -1.98 10.33 5.50
N VAL A 103 -0.75 9.92 5.29
CA VAL A 103 0.17 10.56 4.36
C VAL A 103 0.61 9.52 3.35
N LEU A 104 0.52 9.87 2.06
CA LEU A 104 1.07 9.07 0.99
C LEU A 104 2.44 9.63 0.66
N VAL A 105 3.49 8.81 0.77
CA VAL A 105 4.87 9.23 0.53
C VAL A 105 5.51 8.29 -0.48
N ARG A 106 6.14 8.86 -1.50
CA ARG A 106 6.84 8.06 -2.53
C ARG A 106 8.04 7.34 -1.92
N ALA A 107 8.13 6.06 -2.21
CA ALA A 107 9.25 5.22 -1.78
C ALA A 107 9.84 4.51 -3.01
N GLY A 108 10.38 5.29 -3.96
CA GLY A 108 10.88 4.76 -5.23
C GLY A 108 9.76 4.44 -6.19
N SER A 109 9.62 3.18 -6.60
CA SER A 109 8.60 2.75 -7.56
C SER A 109 7.25 2.44 -6.90
N TYR A 110 7.13 2.61 -5.59
CA TYR A 110 5.90 2.35 -4.85
C TYR A 110 5.69 3.45 -3.80
N TRP A 111 4.59 3.36 -3.05
CA TRP A 111 4.22 4.40 -2.10
C TRP A 111 3.99 3.82 -0.71
N ARG A 112 4.27 4.61 0.31
CA ARG A 112 3.89 4.30 1.69
C ARG A 112 2.62 5.03 2.04
N VAL A 113 1.74 4.37 2.80
CA VAL A 113 0.61 5.01 3.47
C VAL A 113 0.92 5.01 4.96
N MET A 114 1.17 6.16 5.51
CA MET A 114 1.59 6.32 6.91
C MET A 114 0.53 7.06 7.70
N PRO A 115 0.31 6.72 8.99
CA PRO A 115 -0.55 7.54 9.82
C PRO A 115 0.01 8.95 9.90
N LYS A 116 -0.86 9.95 9.76
CA LYS A 116 -0.43 11.33 9.95
C LYS A 116 -0.26 11.57 11.44
N SER A 117 0.90 12.08 11.82
CA SER A 117 1.15 12.43 13.21
C SER A 117 0.24 13.56 13.64
N SER A 118 -0.50 13.35 14.73
CA SER A 118 -1.37 14.37 15.33
C SER A 118 -0.58 15.14 16.37
N SER A 119 0.29 16.00 15.93
CA SER A 119 1.00 16.85 16.87
C SER A 119 0.38 18.25 16.91
#